data_34a3f5e554129ac33d379befd8e15a6b
#
_entry.id   34a3f5e554129ac33d379befd8e15a6b
#
_cell.length_a   1.000
_cell.length_b   1.000
_cell.length_c   1.000
_cell.angle_alpha   90.00
_cell.angle_beta   90.00
_cell.angle_gamma   90.00
#
_symmetry.space_group_name_H-M   'P 1'
#
loop_
_entity.id
_entity.type
_entity.pdbx_description
1 polymer ?
#
loop_
_entity_poly.entity_id
_entity_poly.type
_entity_poly.pdbx_seq_one_letter_code
_entity_poly.pdbx_strand_id
1 'polypeptide(L)'
;DHFDAFKLIVCCSTGTRYEHYLDVLTEIEVNSSIVLIEKMKAAGYHPEELDENLIHMVASSMFNGMFETVRHDMPREKANSYMNSLREFYSAGWFRLLGIRGS
;
A
#
# COMPACT_ATOMS: atom_id res chain seq x y z
N ASP A 1 -3.37 16.84 -8.42
CA ASP A 1 -3.86 15.46 -8.26
C ASP A 1 -3.04 14.73 -7.22
N HIS A 2 -3.39 13.48 -6.98
CA HIS A 2 -2.73 12.68 -5.92
C HIS A 2 -1.23 12.51 -6.16
N PHE A 3 -0.82 12.38 -7.42
CA PHE A 3 0.59 12.23 -7.75
C PHE A 3 1.37 13.49 -7.41
N ASP A 4 0.82 14.65 -7.71
CA ASP A 4 1.48 15.93 -7.39
C ASP A 4 1.60 16.11 -5.87
N ALA A 5 0.57 15.71 -5.12
CA ALA A 5 0.61 15.76 -3.67
C ALA A 5 1.70 14.85 -3.11
N PHE A 6 1.81 13.63 -3.61
CA PHE A 6 2.88 12.71 -3.24
C PHE A 6 4.25 13.30 -3.57
N LYS A 7 4.38 13.89 -4.74
CA LYS A 7 5.64 14.49 -5.16
C LYS A 7 6.07 15.62 -4.23
N LEU A 8 5.12 16.46 -3.83
CA LEU A 8 5.40 17.53 -2.87
C LEU A 8 5.85 16.98 -1.53
N ILE A 9 5.17 15.97 -1.01
CA ILE A 9 5.52 15.34 0.26
C ILE A 9 6.94 14.81 0.22
N VAL A 10 7.27 14.06 -0.82
CA VAL A 10 8.58 13.40 -0.92
C VAL A 10 9.69 14.40 -1.22
N CYS A 11 9.47 15.31 -2.16
CA CYS A 11 10.51 16.26 -2.58
C CYS A 11 10.78 17.33 -1.54
N CYS A 12 9.77 17.71 -0.74
CA CYS A 12 9.89 18.77 0.25
C CYS A 12 10.13 18.25 1.66
N SER A 13 10.18 16.92 1.83
CA SER A 13 10.41 16.31 3.13
C SER A 13 11.86 15.88 3.24
N THR A 14 12.47 16.21 4.36
CA THR A 14 13.75 15.62 4.73
C THR A 14 13.50 14.25 5.36
N GLY A 15 14.54 13.43 5.53
CA GLY A 15 14.44 12.03 5.94
C GLY A 15 13.42 11.75 7.03
N THR A 16 13.43 12.53 8.13
CA THR A 16 12.52 12.32 9.26
C THR A 16 11.06 12.53 8.85
N ARG A 17 10.78 13.54 8.05
CA ARG A 17 9.41 13.82 7.59
C ARG A 17 8.91 12.74 6.65
N TYR A 18 9.77 12.29 5.75
CA TYR A 18 9.43 11.21 4.85
C TYR A 18 9.05 9.94 5.61
N GLU A 19 9.87 9.58 6.59
CA GLU A 19 9.60 8.41 7.41
C GLU A 19 8.31 8.55 8.20
N HIS A 20 8.03 9.75 8.69
CA HIS A 20 6.78 10.02 9.40
C HIS A 20 5.56 9.82 8.49
N TYR A 21 5.59 10.36 7.28
CA TYR A 21 4.50 10.18 6.33
C TYR A 21 4.32 8.72 5.95
N LEU A 22 5.42 8.01 5.75
CA LEU A 22 5.37 6.59 5.44
C LEU A 22 4.70 5.82 6.58
N ASP A 23 5.05 6.13 7.82
CA ASP A 23 4.45 5.47 8.99
C ASP A 23 2.96 5.76 9.08
N VAL A 24 2.55 7.00 8.86
CA VAL A 24 1.14 7.38 8.90
C VAL A 24 0.34 6.65 7.83
N LEU A 25 0.84 6.63 6.60
CA LEU A 25 0.16 5.95 5.50
C LEU A 25 0.08 4.44 5.75
N THR A 26 1.15 3.87 6.29
CA THR A 26 1.19 2.45 6.62
C THR A 26 0.15 2.12 7.68
N GLU A 27 0.03 2.93 8.73
CA GLU A 27 -0.97 2.71 9.78
C GLU A 27 -2.39 2.80 9.24
N ILE A 28 -2.65 3.77 8.35
CA ILE A 28 -3.96 3.90 7.71
C ILE A 28 -4.28 2.63 6.92
N GLU A 29 -3.31 2.13 6.16
CA GLU A 29 -3.51 0.91 5.37
C GLU A 29 -3.70 -0.32 6.24
N VAL A 30 -2.95 -0.45 7.32
CA VAL A 30 -3.11 -1.57 8.25
C VAL A 30 -4.52 -1.55 8.84
N ASN A 31 -4.98 -0.41 9.31
CA ASN A 31 -6.32 -0.30 9.90
C ASN A 31 -7.41 -0.57 8.87
N SER A 32 -7.25 -0.07 7.65
CA SER A 32 -8.19 -0.34 6.57
C SER A 32 -8.25 -1.81 6.20
N SER A 33 -7.10 -2.48 6.20
CA SER A 33 -7.02 -3.91 5.91
C SER A 33 -7.73 -4.73 6.98
N ILE A 34 -7.55 -4.38 8.26
CA ILE A 34 -8.22 -5.06 9.35
C ILE A 34 -9.74 -4.91 9.23
N VAL A 35 -10.21 -3.70 8.95
CA VAL A 35 -11.64 -3.44 8.75
C VAL A 35 -12.19 -4.26 7.59
N LEU A 36 -11.45 -4.31 6.49
CA LEU A 36 -11.86 -5.09 5.31
C LEU A 36 -11.98 -6.57 5.65
N ILE A 37 -10.99 -7.13 6.37
CA ILE A 37 -11.01 -8.53 6.77
C ILE A 37 -12.24 -8.81 7.64
N GLU A 38 -12.56 -7.94 8.58
CA GLU A 38 -13.75 -8.11 9.42
C GLU A 38 -15.04 -8.07 8.60
N LYS A 39 -15.11 -7.17 7.61
CA LYS A 39 -16.26 -7.11 6.70
C LYS A 39 -16.39 -8.38 5.87
N MET A 40 -15.27 -8.94 5.43
CA MET A 40 -15.26 -10.19 4.69
C MET A 40 -15.80 -11.34 5.53
N LYS A 41 -15.38 -11.43 6.79
CA LYS A 41 -15.88 -12.44 7.72
C LYS A 41 -17.38 -12.29 7.92
N ALA A 42 -17.86 -11.07 8.09
CA ALA A 42 -19.29 -10.79 8.25
C ALA A 42 -20.10 -11.17 7.01
N ALA A 43 -19.50 -11.12 5.84
CA ALA A 43 -20.12 -11.47 4.57
C ALA A 43 -20.09 -12.98 4.29
N GLY A 44 -19.50 -13.78 5.17
CA GLY A 44 -19.45 -15.23 5.03
C GLY A 44 -18.16 -15.77 4.44
N TYR A 45 -17.21 -14.93 4.15
CA TYR A 45 -15.89 -15.40 3.71
C TYR A 45 -15.07 -15.87 4.90
N HIS A 46 -14.11 -16.74 4.63
CA HIS A 46 -13.23 -17.28 5.66
C HIS A 46 -11.78 -16.96 5.31
N PRO A 47 -11.37 -15.67 5.44
CA PRO A 47 -10.00 -15.32 5.15
C PRO A 47 -9.05 -15.93 6.18
N GLU A 48 -7.84 -16.26 5.73
CA GLU A 48 -6.79 -16.69 6.65
C GLU A 48 -6.48 -15.58 7.63
N GLU A 49 -6.17 -15.94 8.87
CA GLU A 49 -5.76 -14.94 9.84
C GLU A 49 -4.34 -14.49 9.54
N LEU A 50 -4.16 -13.18 9.44
CA LEU A 50 -2.85 -12.60 9.20
C LEU A 50 -2.38 -11.88 10.44
N ASP A 51 -1.10 -12.07 10.76
CA ASP A 51 -0.43 -11.32 11.81
C ASP A 51 -0.42 -9.83 11.45
N GLU A 52 -0.76 -8.98 12.39
CA GLU A 52 -0.75 -7.54 12.18
C GLU A 52 0.63 -7.04 11.73
N ASN A 53 1.70 -7.64 12.25
CA ASN A 53 3.05 -7.29 11.83
C ASN A 53 3.28 -7.60 10.35
N LEU A 54 2.75 -8.71 9.87
CA LEU A 54 2.85 -9.05 8.45
C LEU A 54 2.09 -8.04 7.60
N ILE A 55 0.89 -7.66 8.01
CA ILE A 55 0.10 -6.64 7.32
C ILE A 55 0.89 -5.34 7.25
N HIS A 56 1.50 -4.94 8.36
CA HIS A 56 2.32 -3.74 8.43
C HIS A 56 3.49 -3.81 7.44
N MET A 57 4.19 -4.93 7.40
CA MET A 57 5.34 -5.11 6.51
C MET A 57 4.94 -5.03 5.04
N VAL A 58 3.83 -5.66 4.67
CA VAL A 58 3.36 -5.63 3.29
C VAL A 58 2.94 -4.21 2.91
N ALA A 59 2.18 -3.53 3.76
CA ALA A 59 1.74 -2.17 3.49
C ALA A 59 2.92 -1.21 3.38
N SER A 60 3.89 -1.33 4.28
CA SER A 60 5.09 -0.49 4.25
C SER A 60 5.89 -0.68 2.97
N SER A 61 6.06 -1.92 2.53
CA SER A 61 6.79 -2.20 1.30
C SER A 61 6.08 -1.64 0.08
N MET A 62 4.75 -1.68 0.06
CA MET A 62 3.97 -1.12 -1.03
C MET A 62 4.18 0.39 -1.14
N PHE A 63 4.08 1.10 -0.02
CA PHE A 63 4.26 2.56 -0.04
C PHE A 63 5.69 2.94 -0.39
N ASN A 64 6.68 2.19 0.08
CA ASN A 64 8.07 2.43 -0.32
C ASN A 64 8.24 2.29 -1.83
N GLY A 65 7.64 1.27 -2.42
CA GLY A 65 7.68 1.09 -3.87
C GLY A 65 7.04 2.25 -4.62
N MET A 66 5.89 2.71 -4.12
CA MET A 66 5.19 3.85 -4.73
C MET A 66 6.04 5.12 -4.66
N PHE A 67 6.70 5.35 -3.53
CA PHE A 67 7.54 6.54 -3.36
C PHE A 67 8.78 6.51 -4.24
N GLU A 68 9.25 5.33 -4.65
CA GLU A 68 10.37 5.22 -5.59
C GLU A 68 10.11 5.98 -6.89
N THR A 69 8.87 5.95 -7.38
CA THR A 69 8.52 6.66 -8.60
C THR A 69 8.72 8.17 -8.48
N VAL A 70 8.48 8.70 -7.28
CA VAL A 70 8.64 10.13 -7.01
C VAL A 70 10.09 10.49 -6.78
N ARG A 71 10.81 9.67 -5.99
CA ARG A 71 12.22 9.93 -5.69
C ARG A 71 13.10 9.92 -6.93
N HIS A 72 12.75 9.11 -7.91
CA HIS A 72 13.49 9.04 -9.17
C HIS A 72 12.95 9.98 -10.24
N ASP A 73 12.00 10.84 -9.85
CA ASP A 73 11.42 11.87 -10.73
C ASP A 73 10.98 11.29 -12.08
N MET A 74 10.27 10.19 -12.03
CA MET A 74 9.77 9.53 -13.23
C MET A 74 8.68 10.38 -13.90
N PRO A 75 8.57 10.36 -15.24
CA PRO A 75 7.45 11.01 -15.90
C PRO A 75 6.13 10.48 -15.38
N ARG A 76 5.12 11.37 -15.29
CA ARG A 76 3.81 11.02 -14.72
C ARG A 76 3.20 9.77 -15.34
N GLU A 77 3.27 9.65 -16.67
CA GLU A 77 2.69 8.51 -17.36
C GLU A 77 3.34 7.20 -16.95
N LYS A 78 4.68 7.19 -16.85
CA LYS A 78 5.41 6.01 -16.41
C LYS A 78 5.13 5.71 -14.95
N ALA A 79 5.10 6.75 -14.10
CA ALA A 79 4.79 6.57 -12.68
C ALA A 79 3.41 5.96 -12.48
N ASN A 80 2.41 6.46 -13.22
CA ASN A 80 1.06 5.91 -13.14
C ASN A 80 1.01 4.45 -13.57
N SER A 81 1.72 4.11 -14.65
CA SER A 81 1.80 2.75 -15.14
C SER A 81 2.43 1.82 -14.10
N TYR A 82 3.52 2.24 -13.49
CA TYR A 82 4.18 1.44 -12.46
C TYR A 82 3.33 1.32 -11.21
N MET A 83 2.62 2.37 -10.81
CA MET A 83 1.72 2.33 -9.66
C MET A 83 0.57 1.35 -9.89
N ASN A 84 0.03 1.32 -11.11
CA ASN A 84 -1.01 0.36 -11.46
C ASN A 84 -0.49 -1.08 -11.40
N SER A 85 0.72 -1.31 -11.90
CA SER A 85 1.34 -2.63 -11.83
C SER A 85 1.60 -3.06 -10.39
N LEU A 86 2.08 -2.15 -9.55
CA LEU A 86 2.28 -2.43 -8.13
C LEU A 86 0.96 -2.76 -7.45
N ARG A 87 -0.10 -2.03 -7.76
CA ARG A 87 -1.42 -2.28 -7.19
C ARG A 87 -1.90 -3.69 -7.55
N GLU A 88 -1.73 -4.10 -8.79
CA GLU A 88 -2.10 -5.44 -9.22
C GLU A 88 -1.27 -6.50 -8.51
N PHE A 89 0.03 -6.25 -8.40
CA PHE A 89 0.94 -7.17 -7.72
C PHE A 89 0.55 -7.37 -6.25
N TYR A 90 0.32 -6.25 -5.54
CA TYR A 90 -0.02 -6.32 -4.12
C TYR A 90 -1.43 -6.86 -3.91
N SER A 91 -2.38 -6.54 -4.78
CA SER A 91 -3.74 -7.09 -4.68
C SER A 91 -3.73 -8.60 -4.83
N ALA A 92 -2.99 -9.12 -5.81
CA ALA A 92 -2.85 -10.55 -6.01
C ALA A 92 -2.19 -11.22 -4.80
N GLY A 93 -1.15 -10.58 -4.27
CA GLY A 93 -0.46 -11.05 -3.07
C GLY A 93 -1.37 -11.09 -1.86
N TRP A 94 -2.18 -10.03 -1.66
CA TRP A 94 -3.15 -9.97 -0.58
C TRP A 94 -4.17 -11.11 -0.67
N PHE A 95 -4.74 -11.34 -1.86
CA PHE A 95 -5.70 -12.43 -2.05
C PHE A 95 -5.06 -13.77 -1.72
N ARG A 96 -3.82 -13.95 -2.12
CA ARG A 96 -3.10 -15.20 -1.83
C ARG A 96 -2.89 -15.38 -0.33
N LEU A 97 -2.44 -14.34 0.37
CA LEU A 97 -2.21 -14.39 1.81
C LEU A 97 -3.51 -14.63 2.58
N LEU A 98 -4.61 -14.06 2.11
CA LEU A 98 -5.90 -14.24 2.75
C LEU A 98 -6.54 -15.60 2.42
N GLY A 99 -5.94 -16.36 1.53
CA GLY A 99 -6.49 -17.64 1.13
C GLY A 99 -7.71 -17.53 0.23
N ILE A 100 -7.97 -16.34 -0.29
CA ILE A 100 -9.09 -16.13 -1.21
C ILE A 100 -8.60 -16.40 -2.62
N ARG A 101 -9.25 -17.34 -3.28
CA ARG A 101 -8.93 -17.60 -4.68
C ARG A 101 -9.58 -16.53 -5.53
N GLY A 102 -8.80 -15.50 -5.79
CA GLY A 102 -9.18 -14.52 -6.78
C GLY A 102 -9.07 -15.16 -8.13
N SER A 103 -10.06 -15.04 -8.85
CA SER A 103 -10.06 -15.41 -10.24
C SER A 103 -9.21 -14.42 -11.05
#